data_5b85348ea2984e86cb397eb354ab33b5
#
_entry.id   5b85348ea2984e86cb397eb354ab33b5
#
_cell.length_a   1.000
_cell.length_b   1.000
_cell.length_c   1.000
_cell.angle_alpha   90.00
_cell.angle_beta   90.00
_cell.angle_gamma   90.00
#
_symmetry.space_group_name_H-M   'P 1'
#
loop_
_entity.id
_entity.type
_entity.pdbx_description
1 polymer ?
#
loop_
_entity_poly.entity_id
_entity_poly.type
_entity_poly.pdbx_seq_one_letter_code
_entity_poly.pdbx_strand_id
1 'polypeptide(L)'
;MSFHDATVPAFLQILGSLSGLLTKAEAHCKAKNIQPEVLLNARLYPDMYPLRRQIQTVCDFAGKTCARLTGSEVPSTPDTEKSFEELQQRIAKTVDYVKSFKPAQFDGGDTREVTFPIGPSNTLTMKGQQYLVNFAFPNFYFHAATAHGILRHNGVEIGKRDFLGAR
;
A
#
# COMPACT_ATOMS: atom_id res chain seq x y z
N MET A 1 -20.20 -12.24 4.73
CA MET A 1 -19.27 -11.20 4.22
C MET A 1 -18.73 -11.72 2.89
N SER A 2 -18.88 -10.99 1.81
CA SER A 2 -18.35 -11.42 0.51
C SER A 2 -16.82 -11.32 0.49
N PHE A 3 -16.16 -12.02 -0.45
CA PHE A 3 -14.70 -11.94 -0.58
C PHE A 3 -14.24 -10.54 -1.00
N HIS A 4 -15.06 -9.83 -1.78
CA HIS A 4 -14.90 -8.40 -2.07
C HIS A 4 -14.92 -7.56 -0.79
N ASP A 5 -15.91 -7.75 0.08
CA ASP A 5 -16.07 -6.94 1.30
C ASP A 5 -14.94 -7.17 2.32
N ALA A 6 -14.34 -8.36 2.28
CA ALA A 6 -13.15 -8.65 3.09
C ALA A 6 -11.87 -8.01 2.52
N THR A 7 -11.85 -7.68 1.23
CA THR A 7 -10.62 -7.26 0.51
C THR A 7 -10.59 -5.77 0.24
N VAL A 8 -11.54 -5.26 -0.54
CA VAL A 8 -11.52 -3.90 -1.08
C VAL A 8 -11.59 -2.82 -0.02
N PRO A 9 -12.52 -2.88 0.97
CA PRO A 9 -12.60 -1.87 2.02
C PRO A 9 -11.34 -1.77 2.87
N ALA A 10 -10.66 -2.90 3.15
CA ALA A 10 -9.43 -2.93 3.92
C ALA A 10 -8.30 -2.17 3.21
N PHE A 11 -8.14 -2.38 1.90
CA PHE A 11 -7.16 -1.62 1.12
C PHE A 11 -7.49 -0.14 1.05
N LEU A 12 -8.75 0.21 0.78
CA LEU A 12 -9.17 1.61 0.66
C LEU A 12 -8.99 2.39 1.96
N GLN A 13 -9.26 1.77 3.11
CA GLN A 13 -9.06 2.39 4.42
C GLN A 13 -7.60 2.82 4.61
N ILE A 14 -6.66 1.93 4.40
CA ILE A 14 -5.23 2.21 4.63
C ILE A 14 -4.65 3.13 3.55
N LEU A 15 -5.05 2.99 2.29
CA LEU A 15 -4.64 3.92 1.23
C LEU A 15 -5.09 5.36 1.55
N GLY A 16 -6.32 5.53 2.04
CA GLY A 16 -6.81 6.84 2.50
C GLY A 16 -6.03 7.37 3.69
N SER A 17 -5.68 6.50 4.65
CA SER A 17 -4.82 6.86 5.79
C SER A 17 -3.44 7.33 5.34
N LEU A 18 -2.80 6.59 4.44
CA LEU A 18 -1.47 6.95 3.93
C LEU A 18 -1.48 8.31 3.22
N SER A 19 -2.53 8.64 2.47
CA SER A 19 -2.69 9.97 1.89
C SER A 19 -2.72 11.05 2.97
N GLY A 20 -3.48 10.86 4.05
CA GLY A 20 -3.49 11.77 5.20
C GLY A 20 -2.13 11.88 5.90
N LEU A 21 -1.42 10.76 6.07
CA LEU A 21 -0.07 10.74 6.65
C LEU A 21 0.93 11.54 5.80
N LEU A 22 0.88 11.39 4.46
CA LEU A 22 1.76 12.15 3.55
C LEU A 22 1.46 13.65 3.59
N THR A 23 0.18 14.05 3.71
CA THR A 23 -0.19 15.46 3.88
C THR A 23 0.42 16.05 5.15
N LYS A 24 0.34 15.34 6.28
CA LYS A 24 0.99 15.75 7.52
C LYS A 24 2.51 15.78 7.43
N ALA A 25 3.10 14.82 6.72
CA ALA A 25 4.54 14.76 6.49
C ALA A 25 5.05 15.94 5.67
N GLU A 26 4.34 16.32 4.61
CA GLU A 26 4.68 17.49 3.80
C GLU A 26 4.56 18.79 4.61
N ALA A 27 3.49 18.93 5.40
CA ALA A 27 3.31 20.08 6.31
C ALA A 27 4.43 20.16 7.36
N HIS A 28 4.85 19.01 7.93
CA HIS A 28 5.98 18.93 8.86
C HIS A 28 7.29 19.38 8.19
N CYS A 29 7.58 18.94 6.98
CA CYS A 29 8.75 19.38 6.23
C CYS A 29 8.76 20.90 6.04
N LYS A 30 7.62 21.49 5.65
CA LYS A 30 7.48 22.95 5.51
C LYS A 30 7.71 23.70 6.84
N ALA A 31 7.06 23.23 7.90
CA ALA A 31 7.16 23.86 9.23
C ALA A 31 8.55 23.79 9.84
N LYS A 32 9.30 22.74 9.57
CA LYS A 32 10.66 22.50 10.12
C LYS A 32 11.78 22.87 9.15
N ASN A 33 11.44 23.41 7.97
CA ASN A 33 12.42 23.72 6.92
C ASN A 33 13.28 22.50 6.52
N ILE A 34 12.64 21.32 6.45
CA ILE A 34 13.26 20.08 6.02
C ILE A 34 13.00 19.89 4.52
N GLN A 35 14.04 19.56 3.77
CA GLN A 35 13.87 19.23 2.36
C GLN A 35 13.03 17.93 2.23
N PRO A 36 11.95 17.91 1.43
CA PRO A 36 11.07 16.74 1.29
C PRO A 36 11.82 15.44 0.96
N GLU A 37 12.85 15.53 0.14
CA GLU A 37 13.66 14.39 -0.25
C GLU A 37 14.35 13.68 0.93
N VAL A 38 14.73 14.42 1.96
CA VAL A 38 15.34 13.84 3.17
C VAL A 38 14.36 12.89 3.84
N LEU A 39 13.11 13.31 4.02
CA LEU A 39 12.08 12.47 4.64
C LEU A 39 11.64 11.32 3.72
N LEU A 40 11.52 11.56 2.41
CA LEU A 40 11.16 10.53 1.43
C LEU A 40 12.22 9.42 1.32
N ASN A 41 13.49 9.74 1.59
CA ASN A 41 14.59 8.77 1.63
C ASN A 41 14.84 8.18 3.03
N ALA A 42 14.20 8.67 4.08
CA ALA A 42 14.34 8.15 5.43
C ALA A 42 13.87 6.68 5.50
N ARG A 43 14.59 5.90 6.32
CA ARG A 43 14.33 4.48 6.57
C ARG A 43 14.63 4.14 8.02
N LEU A 44 14.05 3.05 8.53
CA LEU A 44 14.29 2.65 9.92
C LEU A 44 15.66 2.00 10.10
N TYR A 45 16.16 1.29 9.09
CA TYR A 45 17.48 0.65 9.10
C TYR A 45 18.09 0.65 7.68
N PRO A 46 19.43 0.62 7.53
CA PRO A 46 20.10 0.78 6.23
C PRO A 46 19.66 -0.19 5.12
N ASP A 47 19.25 -1.41 5.45
CA ASP A 47 18.80 -2.43 4.48
C ASP A 47 17.28 -2.43 4.26
N MET A 48 16.52 -1.59 4.98
CA MET A 48 15.06 -1.47 4.80
C MET A 48 14.73 -0.49 3.67
N TYR A 49 13.56 -0.66 3.07
CA TYR A 49 13.04 0.28 2.08
C TYR A 49 12.83 1.69 2.68
N PRO A 50 13.17 2.76 1.95
CA PRO A 50 12.86 4.13 2.37
C PRO A 50 11.36 4.42 2.27
N LEU A 51 10.90 5.51 2.92
CA LEU A 51 9.50 5.92 2.98
C LEU A 51 8.81 5.84 1.61
N ARG A 52 9.40 6.46 0.58
CA ARG A 52 8.81 6.44 -0.77
C ARG A 52 8.55 5.02 -1.27
N ARG A 53 9.50 4.10 -1.04
CA ARG A 53 9.38 2.71 -1.48
C ARG A 53 8.35 1.94 -0.66
N GLN A 54 8.17 2.27 0.61
CA GLN A 54 7.10 1.69 1.43
C GLN A 54 5.73 2.05 0.83
N ILE A 55 5.50 3.32 0.48
CA ILE A 55 4.24 3.78 -0.12
C ILE A 55 3.99 3.11 -1.48
N GLN A 56 4.99 3.07 -2.36
CA GLN A 56 4.91 2.39 -3.66
C GLN A 56 4.51 0.93 -3.48
N THR A 57 5.14 0.23 -2.54
CA THR A 57 4.88 -1.18 -2.28
C THR A 57 3.46 -1.41 -1.73
N VAL A 58 2.96 -0.53 -0.87
CA VAL A 58 1.57 -0.60 -0.40
C VAL A 58 0.59 -0.46 -1.57
N CYS A 59 0.80 0.52 -2.46
CA CYS A 59 -0.03 0.69 -3.65
C CYS A 59 -0.01 -0.55 -4.55
N ASP A 60 1.17 -1.13 -4.74
CA ASP A 60 1.36 -2.35 -5.53
C ASP A 60 0.61 -3.54 -4.93
N PHE A 61 0.71 -3.75 -3.62
CA PHE A 61 -0.02 -4.84 -2.97
C PHE A 61 -1.53 -4.67 -3.11
N ALA A 62 -2.07 -3.47 -2.92
CA ALA A 62 -3.50 -3.23 -3.05
C ALA A 62 -4.01 -3.53 -4.48
N GLY A 63 -3.38 -2.93 -5.50
CA GLY A 63 -3.82 -3.09 -6.89
C GLY A 63 -3.58 -4.51 -7.44
N LYS A 64 -2.37 -5.06 -7.23
CA LYS A 64 -2.01 -6.39 -7.71
C LYS A 64 -2.82 -7.49 -7.03
N THR A 65 -3.20 -7.32 -5.76
CA THR A 65 -4.04 -8.31 -5.05
C THR A 65 -5.44 -8.35 -5.63
N CYS A 66 -6.10 -7.20 -5.83
CA CYS A 66 -7.41 -7.18 -6.46
C CYS A 66 -7.40 -7.83 -7.85
N ALA A 67 -6.40 -7.49 -8.67
CA ALA A 67 -6.26 -8.07 -10.01
C ALA A 67 -6.09 -9.60 -9.96
N ARG A 68 -5.21 -10.11 -9.08
CA ARG A 68 -4.98 -11.56 -8.95
C ARG A 68 -6.21 -12.33 -8.48
N LEU A 69 -6.92 -11.78 -7.48
CA LEU A 69 -8.10 -12.43 -6.92
C LEU A 69 -9.29 -12.44 -7.89
N THR A 70 -9.36 -11.49 -8.81
CA THR A 70 -10.40 -11.41 -9.84
C THR A 70 -9.99 -12.10 -11.15
N GLY A 71 -8.72 -12.50 -11.30
CA GLY A 71 -8.19 -13.04 -12.57
C GLY A 71 -8.01 -11.96 -13.63
N SER A 72 -7.98 -10.69 -13.26
CA SER A 72 -7.72 -9.56 -14.15
C SER A 72 -6.22 -9.42 -14.45
N GLU A 73 -5.90 -8.65 -15.50
CA GLU A 73 -4.50 -8.29 -15.80
C GLU A 73 -3.85 -7.57 -14.62
N VAL A 74 -2.66 -8.03 -14.22
CA VAL A 74 -1.93 -7.47 -13.09
C VAL A 74 -1.22 -6.18 -13.52
N PRO A 75 -1.52 -5.04 -12.90
CA PRO A 75 -0.92 -3.77 -13.29
C PRO A 75 0.58 -3.74 -13.02
N SER A 76 1.32 -3.09 -13.91
CA SER A 76 2.73 -2.76 -13.73
C SER A 76 2.85 -1.24 -13.67
N THR A 77 3.35 -0.73 -12.55
CA THR A 77 3.57 0.70 -12.34
C THR A 77 5.04 0.93 -12.01
N PRO A 78 5.78 1.74 -12.78
CA PRO A 78 7.17 2.04 -12.48
C PRO A 78 7.28 2.85 -11.18
N ASP A 79 8.35 2.62 -10.42
CA ASP A 79 8.62 3.27 -9.13
C ASP A 79 9.48 4.53 -9.34
N THR A 80 8.90 5.56 -9.95
CA THR A 80 9.59 6.78 -10.38
C THR A 80 9.32 8.01 -9.52
N GLU A 81 8.42 7.90 -8.54
CA GLU A 81 7.99 9.01 -7.70
C GLU A 81 9.14 9.59 -6.88
N LYS A 82 9.29 10.93 -6.91
CA LYS A 82 10.35 11.69 -6.24
C LYS A 82 9.82 12.76 -5.28
N SER A 83 8.51 13.00 -5.26
CA SER A 83 7.89 14.02 -4.44
C SER A 83 6.68 13.48 -3.67
N PHE A 84 6.23 14.22 -2.64
CA PHE A 84 4.97 13.93 -1.94
C PHE A 84 3.78 13.99 -2.90
N GLU A 85 3.76 14.96 -3.80
CA GLU A 85 2.69 15.12 -4.80
C GLU A 85 2.59 13.89 -5.71
N GLU A 86 3.71 13.40 -6.25
CA GLU A 86 3.73 12.21 -7.11
C GLU A 86 3.26 10.96 -6.36
N LEU A 87 3.66 10.80 -5.09
CA LEU A 87 3.16 9.70 -4.24
C LEU A 87 1.67 9.82 -3.95
N GLN A 88 1.14 11.03 -3.73
CA GLN A 88 -0.30 11.29 -3.59
C GLN A 88 -1.05 10.89 -4.87
N GLN A 89 -0.52 11.25 -6.03
CA GLN A 89 -1.09 10.86 -7.33
C GLN A 89 -1.08 9.34 -7.51
N ARG A 90 -0.02 8.64 -7.09
CA ARG A 90 0.04 7.17 -7.11
C ARG A 90 -1.03 6.56 -6.21
N ILE A 91 -1.19 7.06 -4.98
CA ILE A 91 -2.24 6.59 -4.06
C ILE A 91 -3.62 6.82 -4.69
N ALA A 92 -3.90 8.00 -5.22
CA ALA A 92 -5.18 8.32 -5.84
C ALA A 92 -5.52 7.38 -7.00
N LYS A 93 -4.57 7.17 -7.93
CA LYS A 93 -4.72 6.20 -9.04
C LYS A 93 -4.97 4.78 -8.52
N THR A 94 -4.28 4.36 -7.47
CA THR A 94 -4.49 3.04 -6.86
C THR A 94 -5.87 2.93 -6.22
N VAL A 95 -6.33 3.96 -5.53
CA VAL A 95 -7.69 4.02 -4.95
C VAL A 95 -8.75 3.88 -6.03
N ASP A 96 -8.62 4.64 -7.14
CA ASP A 96 -9.56 4.58 -8.25
C ASP A 96 -9.56 3.18 -8.91
N TYR A 97 -8.38 2.60 -9.09
CA TYR A 97 -8.25 1.24 -9.63
C TYR A 97 -8.89 0.20 -8.71
N VAL A 98 -8.61 0.24 -7.39
CA VAL A 98 -9.21 -0.68 -6.41
C VAL A 98 -10.73 -0.52 -6.35
N LYS A 99 -11.25 0.71 -6.42
CA LYS A 99 -12.70 1.00 -6.46
C LYS A 99 -13.38 0.52 -7.75
N SER A 100 -12.64 0.35 -8.83
CA SER A 100 -13.22 -0.09 -10.11
C SER A 100 -13.69 -1.54 -10.08
N PHE A 101 -13.17 -2.36 -9.18
CA PHE A 101 -13.55 -3.76 -9.05
C PHE A 101 -14.94 -3.92 -8.42
N LYS A 102 -15.78 -4.71 -9.07
CA LYS A 102 -17.16 -4.99 -8.63
C LYS A 102 -17.21 -6.29 -7.81
N PRO A 103 -18.16 -6.41 -6.86
CA PRO A 103 -18.31 -7.63 -6.04
C PRO A 103 -18.33 -8.93 -6.85
N ALA A 104 -19.06 -8.99 -7.95
CA ALA A 104 -19.17 -10.19 -8.78
C ALA A 104 -17.83 -10.65 -9.41
N GLN A 105 -16.85 -9.76 -9.57
CA GLN A 105 -15.54 -10.14 -10.10
C GLN A 105 -14.73 -10.99 -9.10
N PHE A 106 -15.08 -10.91 -7.81
CA PHE A 106 -14.44 -11.70 -6.75
C PHE A 106 -15.07 -13.08 -6.55
N ASP A 107 -16.14 -13.41 -7.29
CA ASP A 107 -16.78 -14.72 -7.20
C ASP A 107 -15.79 -15.83 -7.59
N GLY A 108 -15.63 -16.84 -6.70
CA GLY A 108 -14.63 -17.90 -6.84
C GLY A 108 -13.17 -17.44 -6.62
N GLY A 109 -12.95 -16.16 -6.26
CA GLY A 109 -11.62 -15.62 -6.01
C GLY A 109 -10.92 -16.24 -4.79
N ASP A 110 -11.68 -16.72 -3.81
CA ASP A 110 -11.19 -17.41 -2.61
C ASP A 110 -10.53 -18.77 -2.92
N THR A 111 -11.08 -19.50 -3.90
CA THR A 111 -10.60 -20.82 -4.34
C THR A 111 -9.72 -20.76 -5.57
N ARG A 112 -9.66 -19.62 -6.27
CA ARG A 112 -8.80 -19.40 -7.44
C ARG A 112 -7.33 -19.66 -7.11
N GLU A 113 -6.62 -20.32 -8.02
CA GLU A 113 -5.15 -20.42 -7.93
C GLU A 113 -4.51 -19.11 -8.37
N VAL A 114 -3.72 -18.55 -7.46
CA VAL A 114 -2.97 -17.30 -7.65
C VAL A 114 -1.48 -17.64 -7.68
N THR A 115 -0.85 -17.46 -8.84
CA THR A 115 0.60 -17.61 -9.00
C THR A 115 1.23 -16.22 -9.08
N PHE A 116 2.28 -15.99 -8.30
CA PHE A 116 2.95 -14.69 -8.22
C PHE A 116 4.44 -14.85 -7.95
N PRO A 117 5.27 -13.88 -8.37
CA PRO A 117 6.69 -13.92 -8.13
C PRO A 117 7.04 -13.69 -6.65
N ILE A 118 8.05 -14.42 -6.16
CA ILE A 118 8.72 -14.22 -4.88
C ILE A 118 10.23 -14.12 -5.14
N GLY A 119 10.76 -12.88 -5.03
CA GLY A 119 12.14 -12.62 -5.44
C GLY A 119 12.33 -12.68 -6.96
N PRO A 120 13.59 -12.70 -7.42
CA PRO A 120 13.91 -12.51 -8.84
C PRO A 120 13.66 -13.74 -9.73
N SER A 121 13.62 -14.95 -9.17
CA SER A 121 13.63 -16.18 -9.98
C SER A 121 12.59 -17.24 -9.55
N ASN A 122 11.83 -16.98 -8.50
CA ASN A 122 10.88 -17.95 -7.96
C ASN A 122 9.45 -17.46 -8.08
N THR A 123 8.52 -18.40 -8.17
CA THR A 123 7.08 -18.14 -8.08
C THR A 123 6.47 -18.99 -6.97
N LEU A 124 5.39 -18.51 -6.39
CA LEU A 124 4.57 -19.21 -5.42
C LEU A 124 3.14 -19.28 -5.91
N THR A 125 2.48 -20.43 -5.71
CA THR A 125 1.05 -20.60 -6.02
C THR A 125 0.29 -20.87 -4.73
N MET A 126 -0.78 -20.13 -4.50
CA MET A 126 -1.67 -20.27 -3.34
C MET A 126 -3.13 -20.20 -3.80
N LYS A 127 -4.05 -20.79 -3.03
CA LYS A 127 -5.48 -20.45 -3.18
C LYS A 127 -5.71 -19.00 -2.77
N GLY A 128 -6.67 -18.31 -3.43
CA GLY A 128 -6.89 -16.87 -3.25
C GLY A 128 -7.11 -16.46 -1.81
N GLN A 129 -7.86 -17.24 -1.02
CA GLN A 129 -8.00 -16.97 0.42
C GLN A 129 -6.66 -17.02 1.16
N GLN A 130 -5.84 -18.05 0.91
CA GLN A 130 -4.51 -18.17 1.52
C GLN A 130 -3.59 -17.04 1.06
N TYR A 131 -3.63 -16.71 -0.23
CA TYR A 131 -2.88 -15.59 -0.78
C TYR A 131 -3.24 -14.28 -0.09
N LEU A 132 -4.55 -13.98 0.04
CA LEU A 132 -5.01 -12.75 0.70
C LEU A 132 -4.55 -12.67 2.16
N VAL A 133 -4.83 -13.72 2.94
CA VAL A 133 -4.66 -13.70 4.40
C VAL A 133 -3.22 -13.92 4.83
N ASN A 134 -2.49 -14.82 4.16
CA ASN A 134 -1.16 -15.24 4.60
C ASN A 134 -0.02 -14.54 3.85
N PHE A 135 -0.32 -13.85 2.76
CA PHE A 135 0.70 -13.15 1.98
C PHE A 135 0.37 -11.68 1.73
N ALA A 136 -0.75 -11.38 1.07
CA ALA A 136 -1.06 -10.02 0.62
C ALA A 136 -1.27 -9.06 1.81
N PHE A 137 -2.17 -9.37 2.73
CA PHE A 137 -2.42 -8.54 3.91
C PHE A 137 -1.20 -8.38 4.83
N PRO A 138 -0.47 -9.44 5.21
CA PRO A 138 0.74 -9.28 6.02
C PRO A 138 1.77 -8.32 5.40
N ASN A 139 2.03 -8.45 4.09
CA ASN A 139 2.94 -7.54 3.39
C ASN A 139 2.39 -6.11 3.31
N PHE A 140 1.13 -5.97 2.92
CA PHE A 140 0.46 -4.67 2.81
C PHE A 140 0.51 -3.89 4.13
N TYR A 141 0.11 -4.52 5.23
CA TYR A 141 0.13 -3.87 6.55
C TYR A 141 1.54 -3.66 7.08
N PHE A 142 2.48 -4.57 6.80
CA PHE A 142 3.89 -4.38 7.16
C PHE A 142 4.44 -3.10 6.54
N HIS A 143 4.27 -2.90 5.23
CA HIS A 143 4.77 -1.71 4.55
C HIS A 143 4.03 -0.44 4.97
N ALA A 144 2.73 -0.50 5.18
CA ALA A 144 1.95 0.63 5.67
C ALA A 144 2.35 1.03 7.09
N ALA A 145 2.51 0.07 8.01
CA ALA A 145 2.95 0.33 9.38
C ALA A 145 4.41 0.83 9.42
N THR A 146 5.27 0.31 8.55
CA THR A 146 6.66 0.77 8.43
C THR A 146 6.70 2.22 7.94
N ALA A 147 5.87 2.59 6.95
CA ALA A 147 5.76 3.98 6.50
C ALA A 147 5.32 4.91 7.65
N HIS A 148 4.30 4.53 8.43
CA HIS A 148 3.91 5.26 9.64
C HIS A 148 5.06 5.35 10.64
N GLY A 149 5.78 4.25 10.89
CA GLY A 149 6.92 4.20 11.80
C GLY A 149 8.05 5.14 11.38
N ILE A 150 8.40 5.18 10.09
CA ILE A 150 9.40 6.11 9.55
C ILE A 150 8.98 7.56 9.80
N LEU A 151 7.73 7.93 9.49
CA LEU A 151 7.22 9.28 9.70
C LEU A 151 7.22 9.67 11.18
N ARG A 152 6.73 8.78 12.04
CA ARG A 152 6.68 9.02 13.49
C ARG A 152 8.09 9.16 14.10
N HIS A 153 9.01 8.31 13.70
CA HIS A 153 10.42 8.35 14.14
C HIS A 153 11.12 9.66 13.73
N ASN A 154 10.76 10.21 12.57
CA ASN A 154 11.28 11.48 12.08
C ASN A 154 10.52 12.73 12.60
N GLY A 155 9.68 12.56 13.64
CA GLY A 155 9.07 13.68 14.37
C GLY A 155 7.76 14.19 13.78
N VAL A 156 7.17 13.52 12.77
CA VAL A 156 5.83 13.88 12.27
C VAL A 156 4.80 13.59 13.37
N GLU A 157 3.96 14.56 13.68
CA GLU A 157 2.93 14.45 14.72
C GLU A 157 1.72 13.62 14.24
N ILE A 158 1.91 12.32 14.27
CA ILE A 158 0.92 11.31 13.90
C ILE A 158 0.82 10.23 14.98
N GLY A 159 -0.30 9.51 15.03
CA GLY A 159 -0.52 8.42 15.97
C GLY A 159 -1.34 7.30 15.34
N LYS A 160 -1.71 6.31 16.15
CA LYS A 160 -2.49 5.16 15.72
C LYS A 160 -3.82 5.55 15.05
N ARG A 161 -4.47 6.64 15.49
CA ARG A 161 -5.72 7.12 14.87
C ARG A 161 -5.51 7.56 13.43
N ASP A 162 -4.40 8.22 13.15
CA ASP A 162 -4.06 8.63 11.77
C ASP A 162 -3.83 7.40 10.89
N PHE A 163 -3.15 6.37 11.40
CA PHE A 163 -2.95 5.10 10.68
C PHE A 163 -4.25 4.36 10.39
N LEU A 164 -5.21 4.39 11.32
CA LEU A 164 -6.51 3.73 11.13
C LEU A 164 -7.47 4.54 10.25
N GLY A 165 -7.12 5.77 9.87
CA GLY A 165 -8.02 6.68 9.19
C GLY A 165 -9.05 7.22 10.16
N ALA A 166 -8.77 8.36 10.79
CA ALA A 166 -9.71 8.99 11.74
C ALA A 166 -11.10 9.13 11.09
N ARG A 167 -12.10 8.51 11.70
CA ARG A 167 -13.52 8.74 11.47
C ARG A 167 -14.05 9.61 12.58
#